data_1282f8b7a9c98985022ce92af20026f7
#
_entry.id   1282f8b7a9c98985022ce92af20026f7
#
_cell.length_a   1.000
_cell.length_b   1.000
_cell.length_c   1.000
_cell.angle_alpha   90.00
_cell.angle_beta   90.00
_cell.angle_gamma   90.00
#
_symmetry.space_group_name_H-M   'P 1'
#
loop_
_entity.id
_entity.type
_entity.pdbx_description
1 polymer ?
#
loop_
_entity_poly.entity_id
_entity_poly.type
_entity_poly.pdbx_seq_one_letter_code
_entity_poly.pdbx_strand_id
1 'polypeptide(L)'
;MGAALKASPIGIAMMALALVAAQVSSTSAAAISADARKEANALMSDRCAVCHGETGDGNGPGASNLNPRPQNFHDRKWQRSVSDATLVKVIIYGGPAAGVSASMPANPDFVGRPDVVGALVEQIRTWGK
;
A
#
# COMPACT_ATOMS: atom_id res chain seq x y z
N MET A 1 -16.93 -78.63 -39.47
CA MET A 1 -17.19 -77.35 -40.05
C MET A 1 -17.24 -76.35 -38.87
N GLY A 2 -16.16 -75.70 -38.62
CA GLY A 2 -16.03 -74.72 -37.53
C GLY A 2 -15.83 -73.35 -38.07
N ALA A 3 -16.76 -72.45 -37.79
CA ALA A 3 -16.64 -71.08 -38.13
C ALA A 3 -15.98 -70.33 -36.97
N ALA A 4 -14.78 -69.82 -37.19
CA ALA A 4 -14.05 -69.01 -36.23
C ALA A 4 -14.57 -67.59 -36.27
N LEU A 5 -15.15 -67.10 -35.17
CA LEU A 5 -15.47 -65.70 -34.97
C LEU A 5 -14.19 -64.94 -34.61
N LYS A 6 -13.80 -64.02 -35.49
CA LYS A 6 -12.74 -63.05 -35.20
C LYS A 6 -13.31 -61.95 -34.31
N ALA A 7 -12.83 -61.84 -33.09
CA ALA A 7 -13.07 -60.71 -32.20
C ALA A 7 -12.15 -59.53 -32.58
N SER A 8 -12.71 -58.40 -32.95
CA SER A 8 -11.98 -57.15 -33.10
C SER A 8 -11.76 -56.49 -31.77
N PRO A 9 -10.55 -56.01 -31.46
CA PRO A 9 -10.34 -55.20 -30.25
C PRO A 9 -10.79 -53.77 -30.51
N ILE A 10 -11.85 -53.37 -29.82
CA ILE A 10 -12.28 -51.99 -29.76
C ILE A 10 -11.26 -51.24 -28.92
N GLY A 11 -10.49 -50.36 -29.59
CA GLY A 11 -9.53 -49.48 -28.94
C GLY A 11 -10.26 -48.46 -28.08
N ILE A 12 -10.03 -48.55 -26.77
CA ILE A 12 -10.46 -47.52 -25.83
C ILE A 12 -9.45 -46.38 -25.92
N ALA A 13 -9.83 -45.31 -26.66
CA ALA A 13 -9.07 -44.09 -26.63
C ALA A 13 -9.32 -43.39 -25.29
N MET A 14 -8.37 -43.49 -24.36
CA MET A 14 -8.34 -42.66 -23.16
C MET A 14 -8.03 -41.24 -23.55
N MET A 15 -9.06 -40.39 -23.56
CA MET A 15 -8.93 -38.96 -23.62
C MET A 15 -8.41 -38.46 -22.27
N ALA A 16 -7.10 -38.22 -22.18
CA ALA A 16 -6.50 -37.55 -21.04
C ALA A 16 -6.91 -36.10 -21.05
N LEU A 17 -7.91 -35.73 -20.23
CA LEU A 17 -8.30 -34.34 -19.99
C LEU A 17 -7.23 -33.70 -19.12
N ALA A 18 -6.29 -32.96 -19.73
CA ALA A 18 -5.30 -32.19 -19.02
C ALA A 18 -6.02 -30.99 -18.35
N LEU A 19 -6.26 -31.09 -17.05
CA LEU A 19 -6.62 -29.93 -16.23
C LEU A 19 -5.41 -28.98 -16.18
N VAL A 20 -5.42 -27.96 -16.99
CA VAL A 20 -4.54 -26.80 -16.83
C VAL A 20 -5.09 -26.03 -15.64
N ALA A 21 -4.57 -26.31 -14.45
CA ALA A 21 -4.80 -25.47 -13.28
C ALA A 21 -4.15 -24.11 -13.55
N ALA A 22 -4.96 -23.10 -13.88
CA ALA A 22 -4.51 -21.72 -13.94
C ALA A 22 -4.01 -21.33 -12.55
N GLN A 23 -2.71 -21.23 -12.40
CA GLN A 23 -2.09 -20.69 -11.20
C GLN A 23 -2.37 -19.19 -11.17
N VAL A 24 -3.40 -18.79 -10.42
CA VAL A 24 -3.63 -17.39 -10.08
C VAL A 24 -2.47 -16.99 -9.17
N SER A 25 -1.44 -16.38 -9.76
CA SER A 25 -0.37 -15.74 -8.98
C SER A 25 -1.03 -14.62 -8.18
N SER A 26 -1.34 -14.90 -6.93
CA SER A 26 -1.68 -13.86 -5.97
C SER A 26 -0.45 -12.95 -5.87
N THR A 27 -0.53 -11.77 -6.47
CA THR A 27 0.45 -10.72 -6.25
C THR A 27 0.28 -10.28 -4.80
N SER A 28 0.98 -10.97 -3.91
CA SER A 28 1.11 -10.54 -2.51
C SER A 28 1.76 -9.16 -2.56
N ALA A 29 1.07 -8.14 -2.05
CA ALA A 29 1.70 -6.85 -1.82
C ALA A 29 2.99 -7.14 -1.03
N ALA A 30 4.15 -6.79 -1.61
CA ALA A 30 5.42 -7.08 -0.99
C ALA A 30 5.41 -6.49 0.43
N ALA A 31 5.70 -7.32 1.42
CA ALA A 31 5.73 -6.88 2.80
C ALA A 31 6.76 -5.75 2.94
N ILE A 32 6.36 -4.64 3.57
CA ILE A 32 7.25 -3.50 3.82
C ILE A 32 8.47 -4.00 4.60
N SER A 33 9.65 -3.72 4.08
CA SER A 33 10.91 -4.18 4.68
C SER A 33 11.26 -3.45 5.97
N ALA A 34 12.13 -4.04 6.80
CA ALA A 34 12.63 -3.37 8.00
C ALA A 34 13.44 -2.11 7.66
N ASP A 35 14.17 -2.13 6.55
CA ASP A 35 14.95 -0.97 6.09
C ASP A 35 14.03 0.17 5.62
N ALA A 36 12.94 -0.13 4.91
CA ALA A 36 11.95 0.87 4.52
C ALA A 36 11.28 1.51 5.75
N ARG A 37 10.97 0.74 6.79
CA ARG A 37 10.45 1.27 8.06
C ARG A 37 11.45 2.15 8.78
N LYS A 38 12.71 1.72 8.83
CA LYS A 38 13.78 2.51 9.45
C LYS A 38 13.96 3.85 8.74
N GLU A 39 13.97 3.83 7.42
CA GLU A 39 14.07 5.05 6.61
C GLU A 39 12.83 5.94 6.78
N ALA A 40 11.62 5.37 6.75
CA ALA A 40 10.38 6.11 6.97
C ALA A 40 10.36 6.80 8.35
N ASN A 41 10.86 6.15 9.40
CA ASN A 41 10.98 6.75 10.72
C ASN A 41 11.92 7.96 10.71
N ALA A 42 13.08 7.86 10.06
CA ALA A 42 14.01 8.97 9.92
C ALA A 42 13.38 10.13 9.13
N LEU A 43 12.73 9.84 8.00
CA LEU A 43 12.04 10.85 7.20
C LEU A 43 10.88 11.52 7.95
N MET A 44 10.15 10.75 8.76
CA MET A 44 9.09 11.31 9.60
C MET A 44 9.66 12.33 10.58
N SER A 45 10.72 12.00 11.30
CA SER A 45 11.39 12.90 12.23
C SER A 45 12.03 14.10 11.53
N ASP A 46 12.80 13.87 10.48
CA ASP A 46 13.63 14.91 9.86
C ASP A 46 12.81 15.87 8.98
N ARG A 47 11.70 15.42 8.42
CA ARG A 47 10.96 16.18 7.39
C ARG A 47 9.51 16.46 7.78
N CYS A 48 8.80 15.49 8.29
CA CYS A 48 7.35 15.59 8.52
C CYS A 48 7.03 16.19 9.90
N ALA A 49 7.84 15.85 10.92
CA ALA A 49 7.61 16.27 12.31
C ALA A 49 7.67 17.77 12.51
N VAL A 50 8.35 18.52 11.63
CA VAL A 50 8.38 19.98 11.70
C VAL A 50 6.97 20.60 11.71
N CYS A 51 6.02 19.96 11.05
CA CYS A 51 4.62 20.37 11.05
C CYS A 51 3.73 19.40 11.84
N HIS A 52 3.90 18.09 11.65
CA HIS A 52 3.01 17.08 12.24
C HIS A 52 3.37 16.70 13.69
N GLY A 53 4.52 17.14 14.21
CA GLY A 53 5.03 16.75 15.53
C GLY A 53 5.69 15.37 15.51
N GLU A 54 6.62 15.13 16.43
CA GLU A 54 7.33 13.86 16.58
C GLU A 54 6.39 12.69 16.88
N THR A 55 5.28 12.99 17.52
CA THR A 55 4.23 12.02 17.86
C THR A 55 3.07 12.00 16.88
N GLY A 56 3.09 12.83 15.84
CA GLY A 56 2.01 12.91 14.87
C GLY A 56 0.75 13.64 15.35
N ASP A 57 0.85 14.47 16.38
CA ASP A 57 -0.26 15.19 17.00
C ASP A 57 -0.66 16.50 16.27
N GLY A 58 0.08 16.89 15.23
CA GLY A 58 -0.15 18.11 14.46
C GLY A 58 0.38 19.37 15.10
N ASN A 59 1.21 19.26 16.15
CA ASN A 59 1.74 20.38 16.93
C ASN A 59 3.25 20.55 16.76
N GLY A 60 3.78 20.26 15.57
CA GLY A 60 5.19 20.52 15.29
C GLY A 60 5.54 22.01 15.38
N PRO A 61 6.83 22.35 15.52
CA PRO A 61 7.28 23.73 15.71
C PRO A 61 6.88 24.66 14.56
N GLY A 62 6.71 24.13 13.35
CA GLY A 62 6.24 24.88 12.18
C GLY A 62 4.72 25.01 12.05
N ALA A 63 3.95 24.38 12.95
CA ALA A 63 2.49 24.29 12.82
C ALA A 63 1.73 25.55 13.26
N SER A 64 2.34 26.41 14.09
CA SER A 64 1.63 27.49 14.81
C SER A 64 0.91 28.47 13.91
N ASN A 65 1.46 28.78 12.74
CA ASN A 65 0.94 29.76 11.80
C ASN A 65 0.24 29.15 10.58
N LEU A 66 0.02 27.82 10.58
CA LEU A 66 -0.62 27.14 9.47
C LEU A 66 -2.15 27.09 9.65
N ASN A 67 -2.85 27.42 8.56
CA ASN A 67 -4.31 27.34 8.50
C ASN A 67 -4.71 26.67 7.15
N PRO A 68 -5.34 25.50 7.16
CA PRO A 68 -5.62 24.68 8.35
C PRO A 68 -4.34 24.17 9.02
N ARG A 69 -4.46 23.83 10.30
CA ARG A 69 -3.37 23.19 11.03
C ARG A 69 -3.04 21.82 10.43
N PRO A 70 -1.79 21.35 10.60
CA PRO A 70 -1.43 19.99 10.22
C PRO A 70 -2.36 18.96 10.87
N GLN A 71 -2.68 17.92 10.13
CA GLN A 71 -3.56 16.86 10.62
C GLN A 71 -2.96 16.19 11.86
N ASN A 72 -3.78 16.03 12.89
CA ASN A 72 -3.50 15.19 14.03
C ASN A 72 -3.78 13.72 13.67
N PHE A 73 -2.75 12.90 13.62
CA PHE A 73 -2.87 11.50 13.23
C PHE A 73 -3.52 10.63 14.30
N HIS A 74 -3.69 11.13 15.53
CA HIS A 74 -4.47 10.44 16.58
C HIS A 74 -5.97 10.61 16.44
N ASP A 75 -6.44 11.48 15.54
CA ASP A 75 -7.87 11.66 15.29
C ASP A 75 -8.46 10.42 14.59
N ARG A 76 -9.12 9.57 15.39
CA ARG A 76 -9.74 8.33 14.91
C ARG A 76 -10.83 8.55 13.88
N LYS A 77 -11.55 9.68 13.93
CA LYS A 77 -12.60 10.00 12.95
C LYS A 77 -11.95 10.26 11.58
N TRP A 78 -10.92 11.09 11.57
CA TRP A 78 -10.16 11.34 10.37
C TRP A 78 -9.49 10.06 9.84
N GLN A 79 -8.88 9.26 10.69
CA GLN A 79 -8.24 8.00 10.30
C GLN A 79 -9.19 7.06 9.53
N ARG A 80 -10.48 7.03 9.93
CA ARG A 80 -11.50 6.23 9.23
C ARG A 80 -12.00 6.88 7.95
N SER A 81 -11.86 8.18 7.79
CA SER A 81 -12.37 8.92 6.64
C SER A 81 -11.39 9.02 5.48
N VAL A 82 -10.09 8.83 5.73
CA VAL A 82 -9.03 8.94 4.72
C VAL A 82 -8.55 7.56 4.27
N SER A 83 -8.43 7.35 2.96
CA SER A 83 -7.88 6.10 2.41
C SER A 83 -6.35 6.13 2.38
N ASP A 84 -5.72 4.94 2.36
CA ASP A 84 -4.25 4.84 2.18
C ASP A 84 -3.81 5.43 0.83
N ALA A 85 -4.61 5.25 -0.22
CA ALA A 85 -4.33 5.85 -1.52
C ALA A 85 -4.31 7.39 -1.45
N THR A 86 -5.19 7.99 -0.65
CA THR A 86 -5.17 9.45 -0.41
C THR A 86 -3.94 9.86 0.37
N LEU A 87 -3.53 9.10 1.40
CA LEU A 87 -2.29 9.36 2.15
C LEU A 87 -1.07 9.30 1.23
N VAL A 88 -0.95 8.25 0.41
CA VAL A 88 0.12 8.13 -0.59
C VAL A 88 0.16 9.35 -1.51
N LYS A 89 -1.00 9.77 -2.02
CA LYS A 89 -1.11 10.92 -2.91
C LYS A 89 -0.66 12.21 -2.23
N VAL A 90 -1.10 12.47 -1.00
CA VAL A 90 -0.69 13.66 -0.22
C VAL A 90 0.79 13.64 0.08
N ILE A 91 1.34 12.50 0.49
CA ILE A 91 2.76 12.37 0.83
C ILE A 91 3.63 12.68 -0.39
N ILE A 92 3.31 12.13 -1.56
CA ILE A 92 4.15 12.28 -2.76
C ILE A 92 3.93 13.64 -3.41
N TYR A 93 2.68 14.04 -3.62
CA TYR A 93 2.32 15.18 -4.48
C TYR A 93 1.90 16.43 -3.72
N GLY A 94 1.90 16.36 -2.38
CA GLY A 94 1.51 17.48 -1.53
C GLY A 94 0.00 17.64 -1.36
N GLY A 95 -0.36 18.55 -0.46
CA GLY A 95 -1.75 18.79 -0.09
C GLY A 95 -2.65 19.27 -1.24
N PRO A 96 -2.21 20.19 -2.11
CA PRO A 96 -3.03 20.65 -3.23
C PRO A 96 -3.49 19.55 -4.17
N ALA A 97 -2.64 18.53 -4.41
CA ALA A 97 -2.97 17.40 -5.27
C ALA A 97 -4.14 16.55 -4.75
N ALA A 98 -4.38 16.57 -3.45
CA ALA A 98 -5.47 15.82 -2.80
C ALA A 98 -6.60 16.73 -2.30
N GLY A 99 -6.57 18.05 -2.63
CA GLY A 99 -7.59 19.00 -2.20
C GLY A 99 -7.56 19.32 -0.70
N VAL A 100 -6.38 19.16 -0.06
CA VAL A 100 -6.14 19.53 1.33
C VAL A 100 -5.23 20.76 1.43
N SER A 101 -4.64 21.03 2.58
CA SER A 101 -3.86 22.24 2.80
C SER A 101 -2.75 22.49 1.77
N ALA A 102 -2.70 23.69 1.22
CA ALA A 102 -1.61 24.14 0.35
C ALA A 102 -0.25 24.22 1.07
N SER A 103 -0.25 24.21 2.40
CA SER A 103 0.98 24.25 3.20
C SER A 103 1.66 22.87 3.31
N MET A 104 0.98 21.80 2.95
CA MET A 104 1.59 20.47 2.90
C MET A 104 2.40 20.33 1.62
N PRO A 105 3.75 20.28 1.70
CA PRO A 105 4.61 20.24 0.52
C PRO A 105 4.58 18.86 -0.17
N ALA A 106 4.93 18.85 -1.45
CA ALA A 106 5.19 17.63 -2.19
C ALA A 106 6.57 17.06 -1.85
N ASN A 107 6.71 15.74 -2.00
CA ASN A 107 7.97 15.02 -1.87
C ASN A 107 8.24 14.23 -3.16
N PRO A 108 8.68 14.88 -4.24
CA PRO A 108 8.84 14.24 -5.54
C PRO A 108 9.92 13.15 -5.54
N ASP A 109 10.85 13.19 -4.59
CA ASP A 109 11.85 12.15 -4.36
C ASP A 109 11.26 10.81 -3.89
N PHE A 110 9.99 10.78 -3.50
CA PHE A 110 9.27 9.55 -3.15
C PHE A 110 8.60 8.87 -4.36
N VAL A 111 8.59 9.51 -5.52
CA VAL A 111 8.11 8.86 -6.75
C VAL A 111 8.99 7.65 -7.06
N GLY A 112 8.36 6.48 -7.24
CA GLY A 112 9.08 5.23 -7.47
C GLY A 112 9.60 4.53 -6.19
N ARG A 113 9.23 5.02 -5.00
CA ARG A 113 9.61 4.43 -3.70
C ARG A 113 8.38 3.95 -2.90
N PRO A 114 7.60 3.01 -3.45
CA PRO A 114 6.34 2.59 -2.84
C PRO A 114 6.51 1.91 -1.48
N ASP A 115 7.66 1.29 -1.22
CA ASP A 115 8.02 0.64 0.03
C ASP A 115 8.17 1.66 1.17
N VAL A 116 8.89 2.75 0.94
CA VAL A 116 9.10 3.81 1.93
C VAL A 116 7.82 4.60 2.16
N VAL A 117 7.09 4.94 1.10
CA VAL A 117 5.78 5.62 1.23
C VAL A 117 4.78 4.73 1.96
N GLY A 118 4.76 3.43 1.66
CA GLY A 118 3.94 2.47 2.40
C GLY A 118 4.28 2.41 3.89
N ALA A 119 5.58 2.47 4.23
CA ALA A 119 6.04 2.50 5.63
C ALA A 119 5.62 3.80 6.35
N LEU A 120 5.65 4.96 5.67
CA LEU A 120 5.12 6.21 6.21
C LEU A 120 3.62 6.11 6.48
N VAL A 121 2.85 5.55 5.56
CA VAL A 121 1.41 5.32 5.74
C VAL A 121 1.16 4.37 6.92
N GLU A 122 1.91 3.27 7.03
CA GLU A 122 1.83 2.34 8.15
C GLU A 122 2.06 3.06 9.49
N GLN A 123 3.08 3.92 9.58
CA GLN A 123 3.38 4.71 10.77
C GLN A 123 2.22 5.66 11.12
N ILE A 124 1.68 6.40 10.15
CA ILE A 124 0.51 7.27 10.36
C ILE A 124 -0.68 6.47 10.90
N ARG A 125 -0.92 5.27 10.38
CA ARG A 125 -1.99 4.38 10.84
C ARG A 125 -1.77 3.87 12.26
N THR A 126 -0.51 3.70 12.67
CA THR A 126 -0.17 3.24 14.02
C THR A 126 -0.64 4.23 15.08
N TRP A 127 -0.56 5.52 14.82
CA TRP A 127 -1.03 6.56 15.74
C TRP A 127 -2.56 6.66 15.87
N GLY A 128 -3.31 6.11 14.94
CA GLY A 128 -4.78 6.09 14.96
C GLY A 128 -5.43 4.91 15.67
N LYS A 129 -4.62 4.02 16.27
CA LYS A 129 -5.09 2.79 16.93
C LYS A 129 -5.58 3.02 18.36
#